data_adb0f3b5566b7d35786a0bc00442cc60
#
_entry.id   adb0f3b5566b7d35786a0bc00442cc60
#
_cell.length_a   1.000
_cell.length_b   1.000
_cell.length_c   1.000
_cell.angle_alpha   90.00
_cell.angle_beta   90.00
_cell.angle_gamma   90.00
#
_symmetry.space_group_name_H-M   'P 1'
#
loop_
_entity.id
_entity.type
_entity.pdbx_description
1 polymer ?
#
loop_
_entity_poly.entity_id
_entity_poly.type
_entity_poly.pdbx_seq_one_letter_code
_entity_poly.pdbx_strand_id
1 'polypeptide(L)'
;MDCIFCKIIAGDIPSAKVYEDDTMYAFRDINSEAPCHVLVVPKQHIASADAIDASNSGIVAKIYEKIPEIAKLGGVKNGYRVVTNCGPDAGQTVFHLHFHILGGAELGKMA
;
A
#
# COMPACT_ATOMS: atom_id res chain seq x y z
N MET A 1 0.63 -3.03 20.30
CA MET A 1 -0.37 -2.85 19.24
C MET A 1 -0.29 -4.02 18.28
N ASP A 2 -1.43 -4.64 18.02
CA ASP A 2 -1.48 -5.85 17.20
C ASP A 2 -1.71 -5.57 15.72
N CYS A 3 -1.00 -4.59 15.18
CA CYS A 3 -1.09 -4.26 13.76
C CYS A 3 -0.05 -5.07 12.99
N ILE A 4 -0.53 -5.94 12.09
CA ILE A 4 0.36 -6.77 11.27
C ILE A 4 1.30 -5.92 10.40
N PHE A 5 0.82 -4.79 9.87
CA PHE A 5 1.68 -3.93 9.06
C PHE A 5 2.72 -3.18 9.90
N CYS A 6 2.37 -2.77 11.12
CA CYS A 6 3.35 -2.21 12.04
C CYS A 6 4.45 -3.24 12.36
N LYS A 7 4.08 -4.50 12.50
CA LYS A 7 5.04 -5.59 12.74
C LYS A 7 5.94 -5.83 11.54
N ILE A 8 5.39 -5.76 10.33
CA ILE A 8 6.18 -5.87 9.10
C ILE A 8 7.18 -4.72 9.01
N ILE A 9 6.74 -3.50 9.27
CA ILE A 9 7.60 -2.31 9.25
C ILE A 9 8.73 -2.44 10.27
N ALA A 10 8.44 -2.98 11.44
CA ALA A 10 9.42 -3.17 12.51
C ALA A 10 10.37 -4.35 12.23
N GLY A 11 10.10 -5.18 11.24
CA GLY A 11 10.92 -6.35 10.93
C GLY A 11 10.57 -7.59 11.74
N ASP A 12 9.49 -7.55 12.52
CA ASP A 12 9.05 -8.68 13.34
C ASP A 12 8.42 -9.79 12.51
N ILE A 13 7.87 -9.44 11.35
CA ILE A 13 7.27 -10.38 10.39
C ILE A 13 7.99 -10.21 9.07
N PRO A 14 8.45 -11.30 8.43
CA PRO A 14 9.13 -11.19 7.13
C PRO A 14 8.20 -10.72 6.03
N SER A 15 8.75 -10.03 5.05
CA SER A 15 8.02 -9.54 3.88
C SER A 15 8.96 -9.45 2.68
N ALA A 16 8.40 -9.44 1.48
CA ALA A 16 9.16 -9.25 0.25
C ALA A 16 9.20 -7.74 -0.04
N LYS A 17 10.17 -7.06 0.57
CA LYS A 17 10.31 -5.61 0.44
C LYS A 17 10.58 -5.18 -1.00
N VAL A 18 9.91 -4.13 -1.44
CA VAL A 18 10.09 -3.50 -2.75
C VAL A 18 10.75 -2.13 -2.59
N TYR A 19 10.38 -1.37 -1.56
CA TYR A 19 10.89 -0.02 -1.35
C TYR A 19 10.70 0.37 0.12
N GLU A 20 11.58 1.21 0.62
CA GLU A 20 11.45 1.75 1.98
C GLU A 20 12.17 3.08 2.09
N ASP A 21 11.56 4.04 2.80
CA ASP A 21 12.22 5.28 3.22
C ASP A 21 11.71 5.66 4.61
N ASP A 22 12.00 6.89 5.06
CA ASP A 22 11.60 7.33 6.41
C ASP A 22 10.08 7.42 6.59
N THR A 23 9.34 7.54 5.52
CA THR A 23 7.90 7.79 5.54
C THR A 23 7.07 6.55 5.29
N MET A 24 7.54 5.63 4.42
CA MET A 24 6.74 4.52 3.91
C MET A 24 7.53 3.24 3.75
N TYR A 25 6.80 2.15 3.66
CA TYR A 25 7.33 0.82 3.41
C TYR A 25 6.46 0.16 2.33
N ALA A 26 7.09 -0.44 1.34
CA ALA A 26 6.36 -1.12 0.25
C ALA A 26 6.83 -2.56 0.14
N PHE A 27 5.88 -3.48 -0.01
CA PHE A 27 6.16 -4.91 -0.08
C PHE A 27 5.12 -5.63 -0.94
N ARG A 28 5.48 -6.81 -1.44
CA ARG A 28 4.56 -7.59 -2.28
C ARG A 28 3.47 -8.23 -1.43
N ASP A 29 2.24 -8.20 -1.96
CA ASP A 29 1.12 -8.88 -1.33
C ASP A 29 1.25 -10.39 -1.58
N ILE A 30 1.16 -11.19 -0.52
CA ILE A 30 1.22 -12.66 -0.65
C ILE A 30 -0.05 -13.24 -1.27
N ASN A 31 -1.16 -12.50 -1.19
CA ASN A 31 -2.45 -12.89 -1.81
C ASN A 31 -2.71 -12.02 -3.03
N SER A 32 -1.83 -12.12 -4.02
CA SER A 32 -1.87 -11.24 -5.20
C SER A 32 -3.17 -11.31 -5.96
N GLU A 33 -3.74 -10.15 -6.25
CA GLU A 33 -4.93 -10.00 -7.11
C GLU A 33 -4.54 -9.67 -8.55
N ALA A 34 -3.25 -9.53 -8.83
CA ALA A 34 -2.72 -9.22 -10.15
C ALA A 34 -1.29 -9.75 -10.24
N PRO A 35 -0.73 -9.92 -11.47
CA PRO A 35 0.66 -10.36 -11.61
C PRO A 35 1.67 -9.50 -10.87
N CYS A 36 1.43 -8.18 -10.81
CA CYS A 36 2.19 -7.26 -9.97
C CYS A 36 1.22 -6.68 -8.93
N HIS A 37 1.46 -6.97 -7.67
CA HIS A 37 0.62 -6.49 -6.58
C HIS A 37 1.51 -6.08 -5.42
N VAL A 38 1.66 -4.77 -5.23
CA VAL A 38 2.50 -4.19 -4.18
C VAL A 38 1.61 -3.40 -3.23
N LEU A 39 1.88 -3.53 -1.94
CA LEU A 39 1.24 -2.72 -0.90
C LEU A 39 2.20 -1.63 -0.47
N VAL A 40 1.71 -0.39 -0.37
CA VAL A 40 2.46 0.74 0.17
C VAL A 40 1.78 1.20 1.44
N VAL A 41 2.52 1.22 2.53
CA VAL A 41 1.98 1.60 3.84
C VAL A 41 2.80 2.74 4.44
N PRO A 42 2.15 3.72 5.11
CA PRO A 42 2.89 4.70 5.88
C PRO A 42 3.52 4.05 7.10
N LYS A 43 4.70 4.51 7.51
CA LYS A 43 5.33 4.04 8.73
C LYS A 43 4.57 4.50 9.96
N GLN A 44 3.99 5.69 9.92
CA GLN A 44 3.06 6.13 10.95
C GLN A 44 1.76 5.35 10.84
N HIS A 45 1.26 4.82 11.93
CA HIS A 45 0.01 4.09 11.94
C HIS A 45 -1.16 5.05 11.74
N ILE A 46 -1.83 4.93 10.60
CA ILE A 46 -3.07 5.64 10.26
C ILE A 46 -4.08 4.53 9.95
N ALA A 47 -5.23 4.54 10.59
CA ALA A 47 -6.14 3.38 10.52
C ALA A 47 -6.73 3.17 9.12
N SER A 48 -7.14 4.26 8.45
CA SER A 48 -7.80 4.19 7.14
C SER A 48 -7.86 5.56 6.51
N ALA A 49 -8.42 5.64 5.30
CA ALA A 49 -8.63 6.93 4.62
C ALA A 49 -9.46 7.90 5.46
N ASP A 50 -10.40 7.39 6.25
CA ASP A 50 -11.23 8.24 7.13
C ASP A 50 -10.42 8.92 8.23
N ALA A 51 -9.24 8.42 8.54
CA ALA A 51 -8.38 8.99 9.58
C ALA A 51 -7.36 9.99 9.01
N ILE A 52 -7.41 10.27 7.71
CA ILE A 52 -6.54 11.27 7.09
C ILE A 52 -7.07 12.66 7.41
N ASP A 53 -6.18 13.55 7.86
CA ASP A 53 -6.52 14.93 8.16
C ASP A 53 -5.30 15.85 7.87
N ALA A 54 -5.41 17.13 8.23
CA ALA A 54 -4.33 18.08 7.96
C ALA A 54 -3.01 17.72 8.64
N SER A 55 -3.05 16.94 9.74
CA SER A 55 -1.84 16.58 10.47
C SER A 55 -1.05 15.46 9.80
N ASN A 56 -1.68 14.66 8.94
CA ASN A 56 -1.02 13.50 8.31
C ASN A 56 -1.16 13.43 6.79
N SER A 57 -1.92 14.33 6.16
CA SER A 57 -2.12 14.31 4.70
C SER A 57 -0.81 14.47 3.92
N GLY A 58 0.20 15.12 4.50
CA GLY A 58 1.52 15.22 3.88
C GLY A 58 2.19 13.86 3.67
N ILE A 59 1.91 12.89 4.53
CA ILE A 59 2.41 11.52 4.39
C ILE A 59 1.80 10.88 3.13
N VAL A 60 0.50 11.08 2.92
CA VAL A 60 -0.21 10.56 1.75
C VAL A 60 0.35 11.17 0.47
N ALA A 61 0.61 12.48 0.48
CA ALA A 61 1.23 13.16 -0.65
C ALA A 61 2.57 12.55 -1.01
N LYS A 62 3.42 12.27 -0.01
CA LYS A 62 4.73 11.65 -0.23
C LYS A 62 4.59 10.24 -0.82
N ILE A 63 3.61 9.47 -0.36
CA ILE A 63 3.34 8.15 -0.91
C ILE A 63 3.00 8.27 -2.40
N TYR A 64 2.08 9.16 -2.76
CA TYR A 64 1.70 9.33 -4.16
C TYR A 64 2.86 9.81 -5.04
N GLU A 65 3.76 10.63 -4.49
CA GLU A 65 4.96 11.05 -5.23
C GLU A 65 5.89 9.88 -5.53
N LYS A 66 5.91 8.84 -4.68
CA LYS A 66 6.77 7.67 -4.85
C LYS A 66 6.12 6.51 -5.61
N ILE A 67 4.81 6.52 -5.77
CA ILE A 67 4.11 5.44 -6.45
C ILE A 67 4.69 5.12 -7.83
N PRO A 68 5.02 6.10 -8.69
CA PRO A 68 5.61 5.76 -9.99
C PRO A 68 6.91 4.96 -9.89
N GLU A 69 7.78 5.33 -8.96
CA GLU A 69 9.04 4.62 -8.74
C GLU A 69 8.80 3.22 -8.17
N ILE A 70 7.91 3.11 -7.20
CA ILE A 70 7.56 1.84 -6.54
C ILE A 70 6.94 0.88 -7.56
N ALA A 71 6.07 1.38 -8.44
CA ALA A 71 5.46 0.58 -9.50
C ALA A 71 6.54 -0.02 -10.42
N LYS A 72 7.53 0.77 -10.82
CA LYS A 72 8.65 0.27 -11.64
C LYS A 72 9.44 -0.80 -10.90
N LEU A 73 9.76 -0.55 -9.63
CA LEU A 73 10.48 -1.53 -8.82
C LEU A 73 9.68 -2.81 -8.64
N GLY A 74 8.36 -2.70 -8.62
CA GLY A 74 7.46 -3.85 -8.53
C GLY A 74 7.29 -4.62 -9.84
N GLY A 75 7.82 -4.09 -10.95
CA GLY A 75 7.79 -4.76 -12.25
C GLY A 75 6.67 -4.32 -13.17
N VAL A 76 5.96 -3.24 -12.84
CA VAL A 76 4.88 -2.72 -13.68
C VAL A 76 5.47 -1.91 -14.84
N LYS A 77 5.03 -2.18 -16.07
CA LYS A 77 5.56 -1.54 -17.26
C LYS A 77 4.53 -0.81 -18.11
N ASN A 78 3.25 -1.14 -17.98
CA ASN A 78 2.23 -0.67 -18.91
C ASN A 78 0.97 -0.22 -18.16
N GLY A 79 1.17 0.65 -17.18
CA GLY A 79 0.07 1.19 -16.39
C GLY A 79 -0.26 0.35 -15.16
N TYR A 80 -0.94 0.97 -14.22
CA TYR A 80 -1.30 0.31 -12.97
C TYR A 80 -2.51 1.01 -12.35
N ARG A 81 -3.12 0.34 -11.40
CA ARG A 81 -4.25 0.87 -10.63
C ARG A 81 -3.82 1.03 -9.18
N VAL A 82 -4.21 2.15 -8.57
CA VAL A 82 -3.98 2.39 -7.15
C VAL A 82 -5.32 2.30 -6.44
N VAL A 83 -5.40 1.48 -5.40
CA VAL A 83 -6.64 1.26 -4.65
C VAL A 83 -6.35 1.36 -3.16
N THR A 84 -7.18 2.09 -2.43
CA THR A 84 -7.23 1.97 -0.97
C THR A 84 -8.66 1.67 -0.57
N ASN A 85 -8.83 0.74 0.36
CA ASN A 85 -10.14 0.35 0.87
C ASN A 85 -10.33 0.93 2.26
N CYS A 86 -11.50 1.52 2.50
CA CYS A 86 -11.82 2.12 3.79
C CYS A 86 -13.13 1.54 4.30
N GLY A 87 -13.06 0.85 5.43
CA GLY A 87 -14.23 0.35 6.12
C GLY A 87 -14.75 -0.99 5.62
N PRO A 88 -15.82 -1.50 6.26
CA PRO A 88 -16.31 -2.86 6.01
C PRO A 88 -16.93 -3.05 4.62
N ASP A 89 -17.65 -2.06 4.10
CA ASP A 89 -18.28 -2.20 2.78
C ASP A 89 -17.24 -2.28 1.65
N ALA A 90 -16.04 -1.72 1.87
CA ALA A 90 -14.94 -1.81 0.91
C ALA A 90 -14.05 -3.03 1.15
N GLY A 91 -14.31 -3.81 2.19
CA GLY A 91 -13.55 -5.01 2.49
C GLY A 91 -12.21 -4.77 3.16
N GLN A 92 -12.07 -3.65 3.88
CA GLN A 92 -10.84 -3.41 4.64
C GLN A 92 -10.72 -4.41 5.79
N THR A 93 -9.66 -5.21 5.78
CA THR A 93 -9.42 -6.23 6.81
C THR A 93 -8.25 -5.88 7.72
N VAL A 94 -7.29 -5.10 7.25
CA VAL A 94 -6.16 -4.62 8.08
C VAL A 94 -6.35 -3.12 8.31
N PHE A 95 -6.47 -2.72 9.58
CA PHE A 95 -6.76 -1.32 9.95
C PHE A 95 -5.49 -0.52 10.12
N HIS A 96 -4.72 -0.49 9.05
CA HIS A 96 -3.56 0.35 8.83
C HIS A 96 -3.64 0.76 7.36
N LEU A 97 -3.74 2.06 7.11
CA LEU A 97 -3.89 2.61 5.76
C LEU A 97 -2.89 1.98 4.81
N HIS A 98 -3.36 1.50 3.66
CA HIS A 98 -2.48 0.93 2.65
C HIS A 98 -3.04 1.16 1.27
N PHE A 99 -2.13 1.28 0.33
CA PHE A 99 -2.44 1.49 -1.08
C PHE A 99 -1.97 0.28 -1.86
N HIS A 100 -2.89 -0.34 -2.60
CA HIS A 100 -2.55 -1.43 -3.51
C HIS A 100 -2.09 -0.82 -4.82
N ILE A 101 -0.95 -1.28 -5.35
CA ILE A 101 -0.54 -1.00 -6.72
C ILE A 101 -0.73 -2.31 -7.48
N LEU A 102 -1.64 -2.31 -8.43
CA LEU A 102 -2.04 -3.49 -9.20
C LEU A 102 -1.69 -3.28 -10.66
N GLY A 103 -0.99 -4.24 -11.26
CA GLY A 103 -0.60 -4.14 -12.65
C GLY A 103 -0.04 -5.44 -13.19
N GLY A 104 0.64 -5.34 -14.34
CA GLY A 104 1.25 -6.50 -14.98
C GLY A 104 0.34 -7.22 -15.94
N ALA A 105 -0.93 -6.85 -16.02
CA ALA A 105 -1.91 -7.39 -16.96
C ALA A 105 -3.06 -6.40 -17.07
N GLU A 106 -3.89 -6.57 -18.08
CA GLU A 106 -5.11 -5.77 -18.21
C GLU A 106 -6.04 -6.11 -17.05
N LEU A 107 -6.37 -5.10 -16.25
CA LEU A 107 -7.25 -5.25 -15.11
C LEU A 107 -8.69 -5.00 -15.55
N GLY A 108 -9.62 -5.78 -15.11
CA GLY A 108 -11.01 -5.63 -15.48
C GLY A 108 -11.67 -4.39 -14.86
N LYS A 109 -12.99 -4.46 -14.73
CA LYS A 109 -13.75 -3.37 -14.11
C LYS A 109 -13.33 -3.16 -12.67
N MET A 110 -13.51 -1.92 -12.21
CA MET A 110 -13.24 -1.57 -10.84
C MET A 110 -14.34 -2.05 -9.94
N ALA A 111 -14.85 -2.50 -9.46
CA ALA A 111 -15.92 -2.89 -8.56
C ALA A 111 -16.99 -3.70 -9.34
#